data_1c167d6bbeb03a8b0aa548918de7c9b4
#
_entry.id   1c167d6bbeb03a8b0aa548918de7c9b4
#
_cell.length_a   1.000
_cell.length_b   1.000
_cell.length_c   1.000
_cell.angle_alpha   90.00
_cell.angle_beta   90.00
_cell.angle_gamma   90.00
#
_symmetry.space_group_name_H-M   'P 1'
#
loop_
_entity.id
_entity.type
_entity.pdbx_description
1 polymer ?
#
loop_
_entity_poly.entity_id
_entity_poly.type
_entity_poly.pdbx_seq_one_letter_code
_entity_poly.pdbx_strand_id
1 'polypeptide(L)'
;MKRWTSWLLATVLTAFLLSCGGKTALDILAVPAEASIWDLWKNKKTTELRTAEDLEQLRKNPEGSFVLAQDITVNGATFSPIEAFNGTLNGNGHWIFGLSPRVESNVVTGLFDSLGSKALVHSLGVEVKVQMDNRLPAHISGMARSNQGTIECCYVLSTIQCSASGGAEEALDLGVYAPVAQNNSGKINDCTLQTTGTGFGAVYGAVEENNGSITKCKMELNTDGCWNVSGIAARNWETVKDCTVSVNAKYVQYFYYVASQNYGTVQNSRFTAQLQAPVAAMAYWDASYPGMNESFDRSNSVQTTNLPDGYSIGGSQGSGTQWDPYLLRTPEDLEQLRAMPNAWFRLENDIDFRGRTFSPIKEFNGVLEGNNHAIYGLSYDFATGESIRAAALIWNLTSEGRIENLTLSCTMDAGKLENADGGGLVLSNGGTIMGCAVTVYAANCHAIGGITRNNTSSGIIKDCSVYLNADRCGFVGGIAEYQTGTLLRCTAQLEVKAPTSMGGISYANGGTLQDCTAGGTVDTRNTNGILASLIGEDLGNSYVSGSRGDVYNTATGNYLPSIGNS
;
A
#
# COMPACT_ATOMS: atom_id res chain seq x y z
N MET A 1 -29.93 21.50 31.36
CA MET A 1 -28.65 21.46 30.67
C MET A 1 -27.43 21.12 31.55
N LYS A 2 -27.45 21.28 32.87
CA LYS A 2 -26.28 20.98 33.74
C LYS A 2 -26.13 19.49 34.20
N ARG A 3 -27.03 18.59 33.81
CA ARG A 3 -26.97 17.17 34.26
C ARG A 3 -26.44 16.20 33.20
N TRP A 4 -26.29 16.60 31.92
CA TRP A 4 -25.80 15.75 30.85
C TRP A 4 -24.27 15.82 30.67
N THR A 5 -23.65 16.94 31.04
CA THR A 5 -22.18 17.09 31.01
C THR A 5 -21.48 16.25 32.09
N SER A 6 -22.13 15.99 33.22
CA SER A 6 -21.55 15.15 34.29
C SER A 6 -21.50 13.66 33.94
N TRP A 7 -22.39 13.17 33.08
CA TRP A 7 -22.38 11.77 32.67
C TRP A 7 -21.36 11.47 31.58
N LEU A 8 -21.12 12.42 30.65
CA LEU A 8 -20.05 12.27 29.67
C LEU A 8 -18.66 12.34 30.34
N LEU A 9 -18.48 13.23 31.31
CA LEU A 9 -17.24 13.28 32.09
C LEU A 9 -16.99 11.99 32.90
N ALA A 10 -18.04 11.39 33.48
CA ALA A 10 -17.90 10.16 34.23
C ALA A 10 -17.56 8.93 33.39
N THR A 11 -18.08 8.85 32.15
CA THR A 11 -17.76 7.78 31.22
C THR A 11 -16.36 7.94 30.60
N VAL A 12 -15.91 9.17 30.37
CA VAL A 12 -14.54 9.44 29.91
C VAL A 12 -13.53 9.17 31.02
N LEU A 13 -13.85 9.51 32.30
CA LEU A 13 -12.97 9.23 33.43
C LEU A 13 -12.82 7.72 33.70
N THR A 14 -13.90 6.93 33.54
CA THR A 14 -13.84 5.47 33.69
C THR A 14 -13.09 4.81 32.53
N ALA A 15 -13.17 5.32 31.31
CA ALA A 15 -12.36 4.85 30.17
C ALA A 15 -10.87 5.18 30.34
N PHE A 16 -10.56 6.34 30.93
CA PHE A 16 -9.19 6.77 31.22
C PHE A 16 -8.52 5.88 32.30
N LEU A 17 -9.27 5.48 33.33
CA LEU A 17 -8.76 4.57 34.39
C LEU A 17 -8.63 3.11 33.92
N LEU A 18 -9.38 2.70 32.88
CA LEU A 18 -9.33 1.35 32.32
C LEU A 18 -8.28 1.19 31.23
N SER A 19 -7.89 2.26 30.52
CA SER A 19 -6.87 2.22 29.47
C SER A 19 -5.44 2.17 30.01
N CYS A 20 -5.20 2.71 31.21
CA CYS A 20 -3.90 2.65 31.90
C CYS A 20 -3.67 1.36 32.70
N GLY A 21 -4.20 0.23 32.24
CA GLY A 21 -3.82 -1.10 32.73
C GLY A 21 -4.32 -1.49 34.11
N GLY A 22 -5.52 -1.05 34.53
CA GLY A 22 -6.26 -1.64 35.67
C GLY A 22 -5.57 -1.70 37.03
N LYS A 23 -4.54 -0.91 37.27
CA LYS A 23 -3.89 -0.82 38.58
C LYS A 23 -4.54 0.29 39.40
N THR A 24 -5.24 -0.10 40.45
CA THR A 24 -5.75 0.86 41.45
C THR A 24 -4.58 1.49 42.21
N ALA A 25 -4.77 2.69 42.75
CA ALA A 25 -3.76 3.40 43.55
C ALA A 25 -3.17 2.58 44.71
N LEU A 26 -3.75 1.43 45.03
CA LEU A 26 -3.30 0.50 46.10
C LEU A 26 -2.28 -0.53 45.60
N ASP A 27 -2.22 -0.84 44.27
CA ASP A 27 -1.27 -1.83 43.72
C ASP A 27 0.13 -1.23 43.49
N ILE A 28 0.29 0.08 43.63
CA ILE A 28 1.56 0.81 43.45
C ILE A 28 2.44 0.75 44.72
N LEU A 29 1.91 0.25 45.84
CA LEU A 29 2.62 0.23 47.13
C LEU A 29 3.48 -1.02 47.42
N ALA A 30 3.61 -1.96 46.45
CA ALA A 30 4.34 -3.21 46.66
C ALA A 30 5.39 -3.47 45.56
N VAL A 31 6.35 -2.54 45.35
CA VAL A 31 7.56 -2.79 44.54
C VAL A 31 8.78 -2.60 45.45
N PRO A 32 9.72 -3.59 45.52
CA PRO A 32 10.93 -3.45 46.31
C PRO A 32 11.87 -2.40 45.71
N ALA A 33 12.59 -1.73 46.61
CA ALA A 33 13.42 -0.57 46.38
C ALA A 33 14.58 -0.79 45.37
N GLU A 34 14.28 -0.58 44.10
CA GLU A 34 15.22 0.02 43.19
C GLU A 34 14.80 1.48 43.06
N ALA A 35 15.75 2.41 43.07
CA ALA A 35 15.49 3.85 43.09
C ALA A 35 14.47 4.19 41.97
N SER A 36 13.23 4.32 42.37
CA SER A 36 12.13 4.51 41.46
C SER A 36 12.23 5.93 40.91
N ILE A 37 11.84 6.10 39.66
CA ILE A 37 11.62 7.42 39.03
C ILE A 37 10.94 8.40 40.01
N TRP A 38 10.14 7.91 40.96
CA TRP A 38 9.48 8.65 42.04
C TRP A 38 10.46 9.29 43.06
N ASP A 39 11.65 8.73 43.28
CA ASP A 39 12.65 9.31 44.20
C ASP A 39 13.41 10.47 43.59
N LEU A 40 13.52 10.49 42.24
CA LEU A 40 14.01 11.65 41.50
C LEU A 40 13.02 12.82 41.51
N TRP A 41 11.75 12.54 41.73
CA TRP A 41 10.66 13.54 41.74
C TRP A 41 10.58 14.28 43.09
N LYS A 42 10.90 13.65 44.20
CA LYS A 42 10.80 14.22 45.54
C LYS A 42 11.64 15.48 45.78
N ASN A 43 12.62 15.76 44.91
CA ASN A 43 13.54 16.89 45.08
C ASN A 43 13.38 18.02 44.05
N LYS A 44 12.53 17.90 43.01
CA LYS A 44 12.21 19.01 42.08
C LYS A 44 10.96 19.74 42.60
N LYS A 45 11.07 21.04 42.82
CA LYS A 45 9.92 21.89 43.14
C LYS A 45 8.96 21.88 41.95
N THR A 46 7.86 21.16 42.08
CA THR A 46 6.80 21.11 41.03
C THR A 46 5.94 22.35 41.14
N THR A 47 5.67 23.01 40.05
CA THR A 47 4.82 24.19 39.93
C THR A 47 3.42 23.78 39.52
N GLU A 48 2.42 24.16 40.31
CA GLU A 48 1.01 23.95 39.95
C GLU A 48 0.53 24.97 38.91
N LEU A 49 -0.20 24.50 37.91
CA LEU A 49 -0.83 25.31 36.89
C LEU A 49 -2.35 25.23 37.04
N ARG A 50 -3.01 26.38 37.12
CA ARG A 50 -4.46 26.49 37.38
C ARG A 50 -5.19 27.32 36.33
N THR A 51 -4.49 28.20 35.62
CA THR A 51 -5.08 29.14 34.69
C THR A 51 -4.30 29.16 33.37
N ALA A 52 -4.87 29.77 32.33
CA ALA A 52 -4.18 29.94 31.06
C ALA A 52 -2.89 30.79 31.19
N GLU A 53 -2.90 31.76 32.10
CA GLU A 53 -1.73 32.59 32.41
C GLU A 53 -0.61 31.79 33.07
N ASP A 54 -0.95 30.76 33.82
CA ASP A 54 0.06 29.89 34.45
C ASP A 54 0.86 29.10 33.41
N LEU A 55 0.32 28.85 32.21
CA LEU A 55 1.05 28.20 31.13
C LEU A 55 2.29 29.00 30.68
N GLU A 56 2.33 30.31 30.93
CA GLU A 56 3.51 31.14 30.70
C GLU A 56 4.71 30.74 31.56
N GLN A 57 4.48 29.99 32.64
CA GLN A 57 5.56 29.47 33.46
C GLN A 57 6.38 28.38 32.73
N LEU A 58 5.77 27.61 31.81
CA LEU A 58 6.49 26.66 30.97
C LEU A 58 7.51 27.39 30.07
N ARG A 59 7.16 28.61 29.58
CA ARG A 59 8.07 29.45 28.77
C ARG A 59 9.22 30.01 29.60
N LYS A 60 8.90 30.46 30.82
CA LYS A 60 9.88 31.07 31.73
C LYS A 60 10.86 30.07 32.31
N ASN A 61 10.46 28.80 32.45
CA ASN A 61 11.29 27.74 32.99
C ASN A 61 11.10 26.43 32.18
N PRO A 62 11.61 26.37 30.96
CA PRO A 62 11.38 25.24 30.05
C PRO A 62 11.97 23.90 30.51
N GLU A 63 12.85 23.89 31.50
CA GLU A 63 13.43 22.71 32.15
C GLU A 63 12.70 22.33 33.46
N GLY A 64 11.64 23.06 33.79
CA GLY A 64 10.91 22.91 35.05
C GLY A 64 10.02 21.68 35.13
N SER A 65 9.46 21.47 36.31
CA SER A 65 8.46 20.44 36.54
C SER A 65 7.13 21.08 36.88
N PHE A 66 6.08 20.70 36.16
CA PHE A 66 4.77 21.32 36.23
C PHE A 66 3.68 20.24 36.37
N VAL A 67 2.58 20.61 37.04
CA VAL A 67 1.39 19.76 37.18
C VAL A 67 0.14 20.61 37.00
N LEU A 68 -0.83 20.12 36.22
CA LEU A 68 -2.15 20.73 36.18
C LEU A 68 -2.90 20.36 37.46
N ALA A 69 -3.42 21.39 38.15
CA ALA A 69 -4.25 21.21 39.33
C ALA A 69 -5.76 21.24 39.00
N GLN A 70 -6.13 21.60 37.81
CA GLN A 70 -7.49 21.62 37.25
C GLN A 70 -7.43 21.74 35.75
N ASP A 71 -8.58 21.58 35.09
CA ASP A 71 -8.71 21.85 33.66
C ASP A 71 -8.45 23.33 33.35
N ILE A 72 -7.75 23.58 32.28
CA ILE A 72 -7.37 24.93 31.82
C ILE A 72 -8.03 25.19 30.46
N THR A 73 -8.70 26.34 30.33
CA THR A 73 -9.21 26.79 29.04
C THR A 73 -8.39 27.96 28.54
N VAL A 74 -7.80 27.83 27.36
CA VAL A 74 -7.06 28.92 26.71
C VAL A 74 -7.93 29.63 25.69
N ASN A 75 -7.59 30.90 25.40
CA ASN A 75 -8.14 31.59 24.25
C ASN A 75 -7.27 31.27 23.03
N GLY A 76 -7.71 30.31 22.22
CA GLY A 76 -6.95 29.82 21.07
C GLY A 76 -6.58 30.91 20.06
N ALA A 77 -7.37 31.97 19.96
CA ALA A 77 -7.08 33.09 19.06
C ALA A 77 -5.84 33.92 19.48
N THR A 78 -5.45 33.86 20.74
CA THR A 78 -4.32 34.62 21.31
C THR A 78 -3.24 33.73 21.92
N PHE A 79 -3.47 32.42 22.01
CA PHE A 79 -2.50 31.47 22.53
C PHE A 79 -1.36 31.29 21.52
N SER A 80 -0.13 31.56 21.95
CA SER A 80 1.06 31.27 21.17
C SER A 80 1.65 29.93 21.63
N PRO A 81 2.13 29.07 20.75
CA PRO A 81 2.78 27.82 21.14
C PRO A 81 4.00 28.03 22.06
N ILE A 82 4.25 27.10 22.96
CA ILE A 82 5.44 27.12 23.83
C ILE A 82 6.65 26.75 22.96
N GLU A 83 7.60 27.69 22.77
CA GLU A 83 8.68 27.58 21.76
C GLU A 83 9.58 26.37 21.94
N ALA A 84 10.07 26.13 23.16
CA ALA A 84 10.89 24.99 23.49
C ALA A 84 10.58 24.51 24.90
N PHE A 85 10.40 23.22 25.06
CA PHE A 85 10.14 22.64 26.37
C PHE A 85 10.98 21.37 26.52
N ASN A 86 11.70 21.27 27.64
CA ASN A 86 12.59 20.15 27.94
C ASN A 86 12.41 19.65 29.39
N GLY A 87 11.35 20.11 30.04
CA GLY A 87 10.96 19.79 31.40
C GLY A 87 9.93 18.66 31.48
N THR A 88 9.20 18.62 32.59
CA THR A 88 8.10 17.68 32.81
C THR A 88 6.79 18.43 32.94
N LEU A 89 5.78 18.03 32.16
CA LEU A 89 4.39 18.47 32.29
C LEU A 89 3.50 17.27 32.60
N ASN A 90 3.01 17.21 33.83
CA ASN A 90 2.02 16.24 34.26
C ASN A 90 0.62 16.84 34.15
N GLY A 91 -0.20 16.34 33.26
CA GLY A 91 -1.60 16.73 33.13
C GLY A 91 -2.46 16.29 34.33
N ASN A 92 -2.00 15.28 35.10
CA ASN A 92 -2.71 14.74 36.26
C ASN A 92 -4.17 14.35 35.96
N GLY A 93 -4.45 13.96 34.72
CA GLY A 93 -5.79 13.65 34.23
C GLY A 93 -6.62 14.87 33.82
N HIS A 94 -6.09 16.08 33.92
CA HIS A 94 -6.75 17.31 33.50
C HIS A 94 -6.51 17.67 32.07
N TRP A 95 -7.30 18.61 31.55
CA TRP A 95 -7.36 19.01 30.17
C TRP A 95 -6.91 20.45 29.93
N ILE A 96 -6.31 20.67 28.77
CA ILE A 96 -6.16 22.01 28.16
C ILE A 96 -7.17 22.09 27.02
N PHE A 97 -8.17 22.96 27.17
CA PHE A 97 -9.23 23.21 26.21
C PHE A 97 -9.00 24.49 25.42
N GLY A 98 -9.61 24.55 24.24
CA GLY A 98 -9.73 25.77 23.47
C GLY A 98 -8.49 26.10 22.63
N LEU A 99 -7.56 25.17 22.42
CA LEU A 99 -6.49 25.38 21.44
C LEU A 99 -7.10 25.49 20.04
N SER A 100 -6.97 26.67 19.46
CA SER A 100 -7.47 26.95 18.11
C SER A 100 -6.41 27.70 17.30
N PRO A 101 -5.38 26.99 16.84
CA PRO A 101 -4.27 27.62 16.15
C PRO A 101 -4.75 28.28 14.86
N ARG A 102 -4.35 29.55 14.66
CA ARG A 102 -4.65 30.29 13.42
C ARG A 102 -3.73 29.85 12.29
N VAL A 103 -4.33 29.49 11.18
CA VAL A 103 -3.59 29.07 9.98
C VAL A 103 -3.23 30.31 9.15
N GLU A 104 -2.18 31.01 9.55
CA GLU A 104 -1.65 32.19 8.88
C GLU A 104 -0.28 31.93 8.22
N SER A 105 0.29 30.73 8.38
CA SER A 105 1.58 30.31 7.85
C SER A 105 1.58 28.85 7.44
N ASN A 106 2.60 28.44 6.70
CA ASN A 106 2.75 27.04 6.24
C ASN A 106 3.02 26.02 7.36
N VAL A 107 3.32 26.48 8.57
CA VAL A 107 3.56 25.64 9.73
C VAL A 107 2.83 26.20 10.93
N VAL A 108 1.96 25.38 11.51
CA VAL A 108 1.09 25.77 12.61
C VAL A 108 1.11 24.67 13.68
N THR A 109 1.21 25.04 14.94
CA THR A 109 1.18 24.10 16.06
C THR A 109 0.24 24.53 17.18
N GLY A 110 -0.28 23.56 17.90
CA GLY A 110 -1.18 23.82 19.00
C GLY A 110 -0.45 24.21 20.30
N LEU A 111 0.02 23.24 21.09
CA LEU A 111 0.52 23.51 22.46
C LEU A 111 2.01 23.86 22.48
N PHE A 112 2.86 23.06 21.81
CA PHE A 112 4.33 23.23 21.80
C PHE A 112 4.85 23.46 20.37
N ASP A 113 5.84 24.33 20.19
CA ASP A 113 6.64 24.32 18.99
C ASP A 113 7.63 23.14 19.01
N SER A 114 8.36 22.96 20.08
CA SER A 114 9.26 21.80 20.22
C SER A 114 9.33 21.21 21.62
N LEU A 115 9.40 19.89 21.66
CA LEU A 115 9.72 19.10 22.84
C LEU A 115 11.12 18.53 22.69
N GLY A 116 12.04 18.92 23.60
CA GLY A 116 13.42 18.47 23.59
C GLY A 116 13.56 17.03 24.13
N SER A 117 14.76 16.46 24.01
CA SER A 117 15.03 15.05 24.30
C SER A 117 14.80 14.63 25.76
N LYS A 118 14.74 15.59 26.70
CA LYS A 118 14.43 15.34 28.12
C LYS A 118 12.97 15.65 28.46
N ALA A 119 12.22 16.19 27.52
CA ALA A 119 10.82 16.54 27.74
C ALA A 119 9.98 15.29 28.07
N LEU A 120 9.14 15.42 29.07
CA LEU A 120 8.13 14.44 29.44
C LEU A 120 6.78 15.13 29.56
N VAL A 121 5.85 14.80 28.66
CA VAL A 121 4.46 15.25 28.76
C VAL A 121 3.61 14.00 28.99
N HIS A 122 2.91 13.96 30.11
CA HIS A 122 2.13 12.78 30.43
C HIS A 122 0.80 13.07 31.12
N SER A 123 -0.12 12.13 31.00
CA SER A 123 -1.45 12.16 31.66
C SER A 123 -2.23 13.45 31.38
N LEU A 124 -2.08 14.01 30.18
CA LEU A 124 -2.66 15.29 29.76
C LEU A 124 -3.72 15.07 28.69
N GLY A 125 -4.89 15.69 28.88
CA GLY A 125 -5.88 15.86 27.83
C GLY A 125 -5.68 17.17 27.08
N VAL A 126 -5.78 17.14 25.73
CA VAL A 126 -5.68 18.34 24.89
C VAL A 126 -6.81 18.37 23.88
N GLU A 127 -7.58 19.47 23.84
CA GLU A 127 -8.59 19.72 22.81
C GLU A 127 -8.03 20.69 21.79
N VAL A 128 -8.08 20.32 20.51
CA VAL A 128 -7.61 21.13 19.37
C VAL A 128 -8.74 21.35 18.39
N LYS A 129 -8.98 22.60 18.01
CA LYS A 129 -9.94 22.98 16.98
C LYS A 129 -9.26 23.77 15.88
N VAL A 130 -9.31 23.27 14.65
CA VAL A 130 -8.73 23.95 13.49
C VAL A 130 -9.83 24.29 12.52
N GLN A 131 -9.92 25.55 12.13
CA GLN A 131 -10.77 25.98 11.04
C GLN A 131 -9.93 26.70 9.99
N MET A 132 -10.03 26.24 8.76
CA MET A 132 -9.37 26.83 7.60
C MET A 132 -10.43 27.30 6.61
N ASP A 133 -10.39 28.58 6.26
CA ASP A 133 -11.29 29.17 5.28
C ASP A 133 -10.56 29.48 3.96
N ASN A 134 -9.26 29.23 3.89
CA ASN A 134 -8.39 29.51 2.76
C ASN A 134 -7.58 28.25 2.36
N ARG A 135 -7.09 28.26 1.13
CA ARG A 135 -6.17 27.25 0.60
C ARG A 135 -4.74 27.65 0.95
N LEU A 136 -4.25 27.20 2.07
CA LEU A 136 -2.84 27.33 2.43
C LEU A 136 -2.28 25.91 2.60
N PRO A 137 -1.14 25.56 2.00
CA PRO A 137 -0.46 24.29 2.24
C PRO A 137 0.15 24.28 3.64
N ALA A 138 -0.70 24.32 4.66
CA ALA A 138 -0.27 24.41 6.05
C ALA A 138 -0.12 23.04 6.67
N HIS A 139 1.02 22.79 7.33
CA HIS A 139 1.25 21.62 8.17
C HIS A 139 0.88 21.95 9.61
N ILE A 140 -0.13 21.27 10.13
CA ILE A 140 -0.75 21.60 11.42
C ILE A 140 -0.58 20.43 12.37
N SER A 141 -0.07 20.71 13.58
CA SER A 141 0.04 19.71 14.65
C SER A 141 -0.74 20.11 15.89
N GLY A 142 -1.35 19.11 16.55
CA GLY A 142 -2.18 19.36 17.73
C GLY A 142 -1.37 19.60 19.00
N MET A 143 -0.38 18.76 19.30
CA MET A 143 0.46 18.93 20.49
C MET A 143 1.78 19.61 20.22
N ALA A 144 2.57 19.16 19.24
CA ALA A 144 3.91 19.72 18.99
C ALA A 144 4.26 19.75 17.51
N ARG A 145 5.06 20.71 17.06
CA ARG A 145 5.67 20.66 15.74
C ARG A 145 6.76 19.57 15.70
N SER A 146 7.60 19.51 16.72
CA SER A 146 8.68 18.53 16.84
C SER A 146 8.70 17.87 18.21
N ASN A 147 8.72 16.54 18.25
CA ASN A 147 8.89 15.76 19.47
C ASN A 147 10.21 14.98 19.44
N GLN A 148 11.13 15.28 20.34
CA GLN A 148 12.32 14.48 20.64
C GLN A 148 12.24 13.80 22.02
N GLY A 149 11.26 14.17 22.83
CA GLY A 149 11.05 13.69 24.18
C GLY A 149 10.07 12.51 24.24
N THR A 150 9.35 12.45 25.35
CA THR A 150 8.33 11.42 25.60
C THR A 150 6.96 12.07 25.80
N ILE A 151 5.98 11.60 25.05
CA ILE A 151 4.55 11.90 25.23
C ILE A 151 3.89 10.58 25.59
N GLU A 152 3.31 10.50 26.79
CA GLU A 152 2.72 9.25 27.26
C GLU A 152 1.42 9.42 28.01
N CYS A 153 0.54 8.42 27.94
CA CYS A 153 -0.77 8.44 28.60
C CYS A 153 -1.56 9.73 28.34
N CYS A 154 -1.42 10.32 27.18
CA CYS A 154 -2.09 11.57 26.79
C CYS A 154 -3.34 11.29 25.95
N TYR A 155 -4.27 12.23 26.00
CA TYR A 155 -5.46 12.21 25.16
C TYR A 155 -5.48 13.45 24.27
N VAL A 156 -5.63 13.27 22.96
CA VAL A 156 -5.79 14.39 22.01
C VAL A 156 -7.13 14.28 21.31
N LEU A 157 -7.97 15.27 21.49
CA LEU A 157 -9.27 15.39 20.83
C LEU A 157 -9.21 16.52 19.80
N SER A 158 -9.33 16.16 18.54
CA SER A 158 -9.19 17.10 17.43
C SER A 158 -10.49 17.23 16.65
N THR A 159 -10.89 18.47 16.37
CA THR A 159 -11.95 18.79 15.40
C THR A 159 -11.38 19.75 14.38
N ILE A 160 -11.28 19.30 13.13
CA ILE A 160 -10.62 20.05 12.07
C ILE A 160 -11.56 20.21 10.87
N GLN A 161 -11.65 21.41 10.35
CA GLN A 161 -12.51 21.73 9.21
C GLN A 161 -11.80 22.66 8.22
N CYS A 162 -11.84 22.28 6.95
CA CYS A 162 -11.45 23.16 5.85
C CYS A 162 -12.68 23.41 4.98
N SER A 163 -13.06 24.67 4.84
CA SER A 163 -14.22 25.11 4.03
C SER A 163 -13.84 25.53 2.62
N ALA A 164 -12.56 25.49 2.26
CA ALA A 164 -12.11 25.84 0.92
C ALA A 164 -12.67 24.86 -0.10
N SER A 165 -13.52 25.33 -1.02
CA SER A 165 -14.05 24.53 -2.11
C SER A 165 -13.05 24.44 -3.25
N GLY A 166 -12.75 23.23 -3.73
CA GLY A 166 -11.87 23.01 -4.87
C GLY A 166 -12.06 21.62 -5.46
N GLY A 167 -11.77 21.49 -6.77
CA GLY A 167 -11.78 20.20 -7.46
C GLY A 167 -10.64 19.27 -7.00
N ALA A 168 -10.71 18.03 -7.39
CA ALA A 168 -9.77 16.96 -6.98
C ALA A 168 -8.28 17.27 -7.27
N GLU A 169 -7.97 18.08 -8.30
CA GLU A 169 -6.59 18.43 -8.66
C GLU A 169 -5.97 19.50 -7.73
N GLU A 170 -6.78 20.21 -6.97
CA GLU A 170 -6.34 21.31 -6.10
C GLU A 170 -6.25 20.93 -4.61
N ALA A 171 -6.51 19.67 -4.28
CA ALA A 171 -6.51 19.17 -2.90
C ALA A 171 -5.12 19.13 -2.25
N LEU A 172 -4.04 19.17 -3.04
CA LEU A 172 -2.67 19.24 -2.54
C LEU A 172 -2.34 20.56 -1.83
N ASP A 173 -3.11 21.62 -2.12
CA ASP A 173 -2.97 22.94 -1.48
C ASP A 173 -3.84 23.08 -0.20
N LEU A 174 -4.57 22.04 0.17
CA LEU A 174 -5.34 22.00 1.41
C LEU A 174 -4.46 21.51 2.57
N GLY A 175 -4.70 22.02 3.77
CA GLY A 175 -3.88 21.76 4.94
C GLY A 175 -3.68 20.27 5.28
N VAL A 176 -2.58 20.00 5.93
CA VAL A 176 -2.19 18.69 6.47
C VAL A 176 -2.32 18.71 7.98
N TYR A 177 -2.92 17.69 8.57
CA TYR A 177 -3.12 17.62 10.02
C TYR A 177 -2.55 16.33 10.64
N ALA A 178 -1.82 16.52 11.77
CA ALA A 178 -1.32 15.44 12.62
C ALA A 178 -1.61 15.75 14.11
N PRO A 179 -2.37 14.93 14.85
CA PRO A 179 -2.82 15.29 16.20
C PRO A 179 -1.70 15.42 17.23
N VAL A 180 -0.60 14.66 17.09
CA VAL A 180 0.51 14.72 18.06
C VAL A 180 1.63 15.60 17.54
N ALA A 181 2.27 15.25 16.43
CA ALA A 181 3.42 16.02 15.96
C ALA A 181 3.56 16.01 14.43
N GLN A 182 4.20 17.04 13.86
CA GLN A 182 4.70 16.94 12.50
C GLN A 182 5.87 15.94 12.46
N ASN A 183 6.88 16.13 13.29
CA ASN A 183 8.06 15.25 13.35
C ASN A 183 8.18 14.61 14.73
N ASN A 184 8.18 13.28 14.78
CA ASN A 184 8.45 12.51 15.97
C ASN A 184 9.80 11.79 15.85
N SER A 185 10.80 12.21 16.62
CA SER A 185 12.07 11.50 16.82
C SER A 185 12.21 10.95 18.25
N GLY A 186 11.18 11.14 19.06
CA GLY A 186 11.09 10.68 20.43
C GLY A 186 10.16 9.47 20.59
N LYS A 187 9.41 9.48 21.69
CA LYS A 187 8.48 8.41 22.05
C LYS A 187 7.07 8.93 22.19
N ILE A 188 6.11 8.24 21.59
CA ILE A 188 4.67 8.41 21.81
C ILE A 188 4.16 7.07 22.31
N ASN A 189 3.70 7.03 23.56
CA ASN A 189 3.34 5.78 24.22
C ASN A 189 2.01 5.88 24.93
N ASP A 190 1.15 4.86 24.80
CA ASP A 190 -0.11 4.70 25.53
C ASP A 190 -1.03 5.94 25.42
N CYS A 191 -1.10 6.55 24.26
CA CYS A 191 -1.92 7.73 23.99
C CYS A 191 -3.21 7.36 23.27
N THR A 192 -4.29 8.12 23.53
CA THR A 192 -5.55 8.03 22.81
C THR A 192 -5.75 9.30 21.98
N LEU A 193 -5.90 9.11 20.67
CA LEU A 193 -5.96 10.17 19.67
C LEU A 193 -7.29 10.06 18.92
N GLN A 194 -8.15 11.08 19.02
CA GLN A 194 -9.42 11.13 18.31
C GLN A 194 -9.43 12.36 17.39
N THR A 195 -9.64 12.12 16.11
CA THR A 195 -9.69 13.20 15.11
C THR A 195 -10.99 13.11 14.31
N THR A 196 -11.74 14.20 14.28
CA THR A 196 -12.84 14.41 13.35
C THR A 196 -12.45 15.49 12.37
N GLY A 197 -12.40 15.14 11.07
CA GLY A 197 -11.86 16.02 10.03
C GLY A 197 -12.74 16.11 8.79
N THR A 198 -12.86 17.32 8.22
CA THR A 198 -13.56 17.54 6.96
C THR A 198 -12.76 18.44 6.03
N GLY A 199 -12.69 18.05 4.73
CA GLY A 199 -12.14 18.88 3.65
C GLY A 199 -10.64 19.12 3.67
N PHE A 200 -9.85 18.36 4.45
CA PHE A 200 -8.39 18.51 4.50
C PHE A 200 -7.67 17.79 3.35
N GLY A 201 -6.51 18.32 2.94
CA GLY A 201 -5.62 17.65 1.99
C GLY A 201 -5.06 16.34 2.54
N ALA A 202 -4.64 16.32 3.82
CA ALA A 202 -4.25 15.08 4.48
C ALA A 202 -4.57 15.08 5.98
N VAL A 203 -4.93 13.89 6.50
CA VAL A 203 -5.17 13.66 7.93
C VAL A 203 -4.44 12.38 8.35
N TYR A 204 -3.62 12.51 9.38
CA TYR A 204 -2.84 11.39 9.93
C TYR A 204 -3.30 11.04 11.34
N GLY A 205 -3.15 9.76 11.71
CA GLY A 205 -3.62 9.27 13.00
C GLY A 205 -2.82 9.76 14.19
N ALA A 206 -1.52 9.97 14.02
CA ALA A 206 -0.64 10.43 15.09
C ALA A 206 0.30 11.54 14.65
N VAL A 207 1.10 11.32 13.60
CA VAL A 207 2.20 12.20 13.20
C VAL A 207 2.28 12.35 11.68
N GLU A 208 2.96 13.35 11.18
CA GLU A 208 3.32 13.43 9.77
C GLU A 208 4.54 12.55 9.48
N GLU A 209 5.63 12.69 10.23
CA GLU A 209 6.82 11.85 10.11
C GLU A 209 7.17 11.16 11.43
N ASN A 210 7.35 9.85 11.39
CA ASN A 210 7.81 9.05 12.53
C ASN A 210 9.23 8.56 12.32
N ASN A 211 10.18 9.19 13.00
CA ASN A 211 11.59 8.81 13.13
C ASN A 211 11.91 8.30 14.55
N GLY A 212 10.88 7.97 15.32
CA GLY A 212 10.97 7.47 16.68
C GLY A 212 10.02 6.31 16.93
N SER A 213 9.46 6.19 18.11
CA SER A 213 8.54 5.09 18.42
C SER A 213 7.13 5.56 18.73
N ILE A 214 6.14 4.83 18.19
CA ILE A 214 4.71 4.97 18.53
C ILE A 214 4.23 3.62 19.04
N THR A 215 3.90 3.55 20.33
CA THR A 215 3.59 2.27 20.98
C THR A 215 2.34 2.34 21.81
N LYS A 216 1.53 1.27 21.82
CA LYS A 216 0.30 1.09 22.63
C LYS A 216 -0.73 2.21 22.45
N CYS A 217 -0.69 2.92 21.33
CA CYS A 217 -1.59 4.03 21.09
C CYS A 217 -2.90 3.58 20.45
N LYS A 218 -3.97 4.31 20.74
CA LYS A 218 -5.27 4.16 20.12
C LYS A 218 -5.57 5.38 19.27
N MET A 219 -5.80 5.17 17.98
CA MET A 219 -6.17 6.21 17.01
C MET A 219 -7.59 5.97 16.51
N GLU A 220 -8.41 7.01 16.56
CA GLU A 220 -9.77 7.00 16.00
C GLU A 220 -9.92 8.20 15.05
N LEU A 221 -10.09 7.92 13.76
CA LEU A 221 -10.25 8.94 12.71
C LEU A 221 -11.67 8.87 12.14
N ASN A 222 -12.36 10.00 12.15
CA ASN A 222 -13.63 10.19 11.46
C ASN A 222 -13.44 11.32 10.43
N THR A 223 -13.38 10.97 9.14
CA THR A 223 -13.04 11.95 8.10
C THR A 223 -14.10 11.99 7.00
N ASP A 224 -14.32 13.18 6.43
CA ASP A 224 -15.25 13.39 5.33
C ASP A 224 -14.65 14.36 4.32
N GLY A 225 -14.57 13.96 3.04
CA GLY A 225 -14.01 14.80 1.97
C GLY A 225 -12.52 15.13 2.10
N CYS A 226 -11.76 14.32 2.84
CA CYS A 226 -10.31 14.48 2.95
C CYS A 226 -9.61 13.75 1.79
N TRP A 227 -8.56 14.37 1.20
CA TRP A 227 -7.88 13.79 0.04
C TRP A 227 -7.05 12.55 0.42
N ASN A 228 -6.26 12.64 1.48
CA ASN A 228 -5.39 11.58 1.97
C ASN A 228 -5.68 11.28 3.45
N VAL A 229 -5.86 10.03 3.80
CA VAL A 229 -6.02 9.59 5.19
C VAL A 229 -5.06 8.44 5.47
N SER A 230 -4.17 8.62 6.44
CA SER A 230 -3.30 7.55 6.92
C SER A 230 -3.56 7.26 8.40
N GLY A 231 -3.68 5.99 8.74
CA GLY A 231 -4.04 5.56 10.09
C GLY A 231 -3.04 5.97 11.17
N ILE A 232 -1.75 6.16 10.83
CA ILE A 232 -0.70 6.53 11.78
C ILE A 232 0.09 7.75 11.32
N ALA A 233 0.74 7.69 10.14
CA ALA A 233 1.67 8.71 9.68
C ALA A 233 1.60 8.95 8.17
N ALA A 234 2.21 10.03 7.66
CA ALA A 234 2.55 10.11 6.24
C ALA A 234 3.75 9.22 5.94
N ARG A 235 4.83 9.37 6.72
CA ARG A 235 6.05 8.58 6.59
C ARG A 235 6.42 7.93 7.92
N ASN A 236 6.64 6.61 7.90
CA ASN A 236 7.13 5.87 9.06
C ASN A 236 8.51 5.29 8.76
N TRP A 237 9.54 5.73 9.49
CA TRP A 237 10.93 5.28 9.37
C TRP A 237 11.35 4.33 10.49
N GLU A 238 10.57 4.29 11.58
CA GLU A 238 10.95 3.58 12.80
C GLU A 238 9.78 2.71 13.32
N THR A 239 9.63 2.57 14.61
CA THR A 239 8.78 1.55 15.22
C THR A 239 7.35 2.01 15.47
N VAL A 240 6.39 1.21 15.01
CA VAL A 240 4.98 1.23 15.41
C VAL A 240 4.63 -0.13 16.02
N LYS A 241 4.13 -0.15 17.27
CA LYS A 241 3.89 -1.41 17.95
C LYS A 241 2.71 -1.35 18.92
N ASP A 242 1.97 -2.47 19.03
CA ASP A 242 0.85 -2.65 19.97
C ASP A 242 -0.24 -1.57 19.82
N CYS A 243 -0.43 -1.01 18.63
CA CYS A 243 -1.37 0.07 18.37
C CYS A 243 -2.74 -0.44 17.89
N THR A 244 -3.78 0.34 18.16
CA THR A 244 -5.12 0.11 17.60
C THR A 244 -5.55 1.33 16.81
N VAL A 245 -5.88 1.12 15.53
CA VAL A 245 -6.30 2.17 14.61
C VAL A 245 -7.70 1.86 14.10
N SER A 246 -8.61 2.82 14.24
CA SER A 246 -9.97 2.75 13.72
C SER A 246 -10.25 3.97 12.86
N VAL A 247 -10.59 3.74 11.61
CA VAL A 247 -10.88 4.81 10.64
C VAL A 247 -12.30 4.65 10.13
N ASN A 248 -13.05 5.74 10.16
CA ASN A 248 -14.33 5.88 9.47
C ASN A 248 -14.18 7.07 8.48
N ALA A 249 -14.07 6.76 7.20
CA ALA A 249 -13.75 7.76 6.20
C ALA A 249 -14.77 7.77 5.06
N LYS A 250 -15.21 8.99 4.67
CA LYS A 250 -16.10 9.22 3.53
C LYS A 250 -15.39 10.07 2.49
N TYR A 251 -15.60 9.75 1.20
CA TYR A 251 -15.08 10.55 0.09
C TYR A 251 -13.57 10.83 0.16
N VAL A 252 -12.79 9.77 0.46
CA VAL A 252 -11.32 9.81 0.54
C VAL A 252 -10.73 9.41 -0.80
N GLN A 253 -9.74 10.14 -1.30
CA GLN A 253 -9.04 9.78 -2.55
C GLN A 253 -8.00 8.68 -2.30
N TYR A 254 -7.18 8.83 -1.27
CA TYR A 254 -6.14 7.87 -0.89
C TYR A 254 -6.29 7.48 0.58
N PHE A 255 -6.30 6.19 0.84
CA PHE A 255 -6.37 5.66 2.20
C PHE A 255 -5.21 4.69 2.47
N TYR A 256 -4.53 4.88 3.59
CA TYR A 256 -3.44 4.02 4.04
C TYR A 256 -3.67 3.58 5.49
N TYR A 257 -3.56 2.27 5.76
CA TYR A 257 -3.75 1.75 7.12
C TYR A 257 -2.70 2.24 8.10
N VAL A 258 -1.45 2.29 7.67
CA VAL A 258 -0.29 2.71 8.49
C VAL A 258 0.19 4.07 8.05
N ALA A 259 0.80 4.14 6.88
CA ALA A 259 1.43 5.34 6.34
C ALA A 259 1.46 5.27 4.81
N SER A 260 1.47 6.42 4.14
CA SER A 260 1.70 6.44 2.68
C SER A 260 3.08 5.90 2.32
N GLN A 261 4.08 6.09 3.18
CA GLN A 261 5.43 5.54 3.04
C GLN A 261 5.85 4.88 4.35
N ASN A 262 6.05 3.55 4.33
CA ASN A 262 6.50 2.81 5.50
C ASN A 262 7.86 2.15 5.26
N TYR A 263 8.89 2.67 5.90
CA TYR A 263 10.25 2.12 5.92
C TYR A 263 10.60 1.50 7.29
N GLY A 264 9.75 1.74 8.28
CA GLY A 264 9.92 1.28 9.64
C GLY A 264 9.20 -0.04 9.93
N THR A 265 9.20 -0.49 11.17
CA THR A 265 8.56 -1.72 11.62
C THR A 265 7.15 -1.47 12.16
N VAL A 266 6.21 -2.35 11.80
CA VAL A 266 4.84 -2.35 12.34
C VAL A 266 4.53 -3.72 12.93
N GLN A 267 4.28 -3.79 14.24
CA GLN A 267 4.14 -5.05 14.96
C GLN A 267 2.93 -5.05 15.89
N ASN A 268 2.28 -6.20 16.04
CA ASN A 268 1.20 -6.46 17.01
C ASN A 268 0.13 -5.36 17.05
N SER A 269 -0.23 -4.81 15.88
CA SER A 269 -1.15 -3.70 15.78
C SER A 269 -2.44 -4.10 15.07
N ARG A 270 -3.55 -3.46 15.44
CA ARG A 270 -4.86 -3.73 14.88
C ARG A 270 -5.35 -2.53 14.09
N PHE A 271 -5.78 -2.77 12.86
CA PHE A 271 -6.31 -1.76 11.96
C PHE A 271 -7.74 -2.11 11.56
N THR A 272 -8.66 -1.17 11.71
CA THR A 272 -10.04 -1.30 11.24
C THR A 272 -10.41 -0.09 10.42
N ALA A 273 -11.10 -0.28 9.31
CA ALA A 273 -11.58 0.82 8.49
C ALA A 273 -13.02 0.59 8.04
N GLN A 274 -13.83 1.65 8.08
CA GLN A 274 -15.13 1.74 7.45
C GLN A 274 -15.04 2.83 6.40
N LEU A 275 -15.18 2.47 5.13
CA LEU A 275 -14.98 3.40 4.02
C LEU A 275 -16.28 3.57 3.25
N GLN A 276 -16.58 4.80 2.83
CA GLN A 276 -17.70 5.12 1.95
C GLN A 276 -17.17 5.80 0.68
N ALA A 277 -17.64 5.34 -0.47
CA ALA A 277 -17.19 5.74 -1.82
C ALA A 277 -17.16 7.25 -2.09
N PRO A 278 -16.34 7.70 -3.06
CA PRO A 278 -15.33 6.91 -3.76
C PRO A 278 -13.98 6.94 -3.03
N VAL A 279 -13.26 5.82 -3.06
CA VAL A 279 -11.86 5.74 -2.65
C VAL A 279 -11.07 5.37 -3.90
N ALA A 280 -10.14 6.21 -4.36
CA ALA A 280 -9.41 5.97 -5.60
C ALA A 280 -8.27 4.98 -5.43
N ALA A 281 -7.64 4.94 -4.26
CA ALA A 281 -6.61 3.97 -3.95
C ALA A 281 -6.60 3.63 -2.46
N MET A 282 -6.30 2.37 -2.16
CA MET A 282 -6.16 1.87 -0.80
C MET A 282 -4.87 1.06 -0.72
N ALA A 283 -4.06 1.35 0.27
CA ALA A 283 -2.83 0.61 0.50
C ALA A 283 -2.43 0.59 1.98
N TYR A 284 -1.61 -0.38 2.36
CA TYR A 284 -0.92 -0.32 3.65
C TYR A 284 0.12 0.79 3.64
N TRP A 285 0.75 1.01 2.49
CA TRP A 285 1.75 2.02 2.15
C TRP A 285 1.79 2.20 0.62
N ASP A 286 2.43 3.23 0.14
CA ASP A 286 2.65 3.45 -1.29
C ASP A 286 3.81 2.56 -1.80
N ALA A 287 3.48 1.56 -2.61
CA ALA A 287 4.45 0.60 -3.16
C ALA A 287 5.36 1.18 -4.27
N SER A 288 5.17 2.43 -4.66
CA SER A 288 5.98 3.06 -5.73
C SER A 288 7.42 3.41 -5.30
N TYR A 289 7.76 3.27 -4.01
CA TYR A 289 9.10 3.56 -3.49
C TYR A 289 9.85 2.27 -3.13
N PRO A 290 11.04 2.02 -3.71
CA PRO A 290 11.87 0.86 -3.37
C PRO A 290 12.29 0.87 -1.88
N GLY A 291 12.18 -0.27 -1.20
CA GLY A 291 12.58 -0.43 0.21
C GLY A 291 11.48 -0.33 1.25
N MET A 292 10.23 -0.14 0.85
CA MET A 292 9.10 0.09 1.75
C MET A 292 8.44 -1.15 2.36
N ASN A 293 8.99 -2.35 2.25
CA ASN A 293 8.17 -3.56 2.43
C ASN A 293 8.50 -4.48 3.58
N GLU A 294 9.49 -4.22 4.41
CA GLU A 294 10.06 -5.36 5.14
C GLU A 294 9.44 -5.65 6.50
N SER A 295 8.44 -4.89 6.95
CA SER A 295 8.13 -4.98 8.36
C SER A 295 6.68 -4.82 8.83
N PHE A 296 5.71 -5.16 7.99
CA PHE A 296 4.34 -5.36 8.45
C PHE A 296 4.19 -6.81 8.95
N ASP A 297 4.49 -7.01 10.23
CA ASP A 297 4.60 -8.31 10.89
C ASP A 297 3.24 -9.05 11.00
N ARG A 298 3.30 -10.39 11.08
CA ARG A 298 2.16 -11.33 11.28
C ARG A 298 1.31 -11.06 12.52
N SER A 299 1.85 -10.36 13.50
CA SER A 299 1.13 -9.95 14.71
C SER A 299 0.07 -8.88 14.44
N ASN A 300 0.06 -8.27 13.25
CA ASN A 300 -0.90 -7.25 12.88
C ASN A 300 -2.22 -7.85 12.37
N SER A 301 -3.32 -7.18 12.59
CA SER A 301 -4.64 -7.56 12.06
C SER A 301 -5.31 -6.38 11.36
N VAL A 302 -6.00 -6.66 10.25
CA VAL A 302 -6.72 -5.66 9.46
C VAL A 302 -8.14 -6.11 9.20
N GLN A 303 -9.10 -5.21 9.36
CA GLN A 303 -10.50 -5.42 9.02
C GLN A 303 -11.05 -4.19 8.32
N THR A 304 -11.76 -4.39 7.22
CA THR A 304 -12.45 -3.30 6.52
C THR A 304 -13.90 -3.67 6.25
N THR A 305 -14.79 -2.70 6.42
CA THR A 305 -16.22 -2.84 6.15
C THR A 305 -16.72 -1.67 5.31
N ASN A 306 -17.83 -1.87 4.58
CA ASN A 306 -18.47 -0.87 3.73
C ASN A 306 -17.54 -0.32 2.62
N LEU A 307 -16.81 -1.22 1.98
CA LEU A 307 -16.07 -0.87 0.77
C LEU A 307 -17.04 -0.43 -0.32
N PRO A 308 -16.66 0.57 -1.14
CA PRO A 308 -17.39 0.89 -2.35
C PRO A 308 -17.54 -0.36 -3.24
N ASP A 309 -18.64 -0.47 -4.00
CA ASP A 309 -18.84 -1.54 -4.97
C ASP A 309 -17.61 -1.60 -5.91
N GLY A 310 -16.96 -2.76 -5.95
CA GLY A 310 -15.74 -2.98 -6.74
C GLY A 310 -14.44 -2.89 -5.96
N TYR A 311 -14.46 -2.52 -4.68
CA TYR A 311 -13.31 -2.60 -3.78
C TYR A 311 -13.53 -3.67 -2.71
N SER A 312 -12.80 -4.76 -2.76
CA SER A 312 -12.52 -5.56 -1.58
C SER A 312 -11.06 -5.32 -1.21
N ILE A 313 -10.79 -4.93 0.01
CA ILE A 313 -9.54 -5.35 0.57
C ILE A 313 -9.82 -6.77 0.96
N GLY A 314 -9.31 -7.69 0.18
CA GLY A 314 -9.20 -9.03 0.68
C GLY A 314 -8.58 -8.91 2.04
N GLY A 315 -9.29 -9.32 3.06
CA GLY A 315 -8.64 -9.73 4.28
C GLY A 315 -7.78 -10.92 3.84
N SER A 316 -6.67 -10.66 3.18
CA SER A 316 -5.71 -11.68 2.83
C SER A 316 -5.24 -12.25 4.14
N GLN A 317 -5.81 -13.39 4.49
CA GLN A 317 -5.22 -14.23 5.52
C GLN A 317 -3.81 -14.52 5.02
N GLY A 318 -2.83 -14.34 5.85
CA GLY A 318 -1.43 -14.54 5.52
C GLY A 318 -0.58 -13.30 5.82
N SER A 319 0.73 -13.49 5.82
CA SER A 319 1.73 -12.44 6.06
C SER A 319 2.58 -12.15 4.84
N GLY A 320 2.24 -12.73 3.68
CA GLY A 320 2.98 -12.55 2.43
C GLY A 320 4.36 -13.20 2.42
N THR A 321 4.60 -14.19 3.28
CA THR A 321 5.83 -14.98 3.30
C THR A 321 5.62 -16.37 2.68
N GLN A 322 6.70 -17.07 2.39
CA GLN A 322 6.63 -18.43 1.85
C GLN A 322 5.79 -19.39 2.70
N TRP A 323 5.83 -19.25 4.03
CA TRP A 323 5.15 -20.14 4.97
C TRP A 323 3.72 -19.72 5.27
N ASP A 324 3.38 -18.48 4.91
CA ASP A 324 2.09 -17.89 5.19
C ASP A 324 1.78 -16.82 4.10
N PRO A 325 1.55 -17.26 2.85
CA PRO A 325 1.32 -16.37 1.72
C PRO A 325 -0.01 -15.63 1.86
N TYR A 326 -0.12 -14.46 1.23
CA TYR A 326 -1.41 -13.80 1.08
C TYR A 326 -2.34 -14.65 0.22
N LEU A 327 -3.57 -14.87 0.72
CA LEU A 327 -4.56 -15.70 0.03
C LEU A 327 -5.43 -14.84 -0.89
N LEU A 328 -5.44 -15.18 -2.17
CA LEU A 328 -6.22 -14.49 -3.20
C LEU A 328 -7.51 -15.27 -3.47
N ARG A 329 -8.66 -14.62 -3.32
CA ARG A 329 -10.00 -15.22 -3.46
C ARG A 329 -10.87 -14.50 -4.47
N THR A 330 -10.59 -13.23 -4.74
CA THR A 330 -11.42 -12.34 -5.55
C THR A 330 -10.58 -11.59 -6.59
N PRO A 331 -11.19 -11.03 -7.64
CA PRO A 331 -10.48 -10.17 -8.59
C PRO A 331 -9.77 -8.99 -7.91
N GLU A 332 -10.37 -8.45 -6.87
CA GLU A 332 -9.83 -7.33 -6.11
C GLU A 332 -8.57 -7.71 -5.32
N ASP A 333 -8.47 -8.97 -4.88
CA ASP A 333 -7.27 -9.45 -4.19
C ASP A 333 -6.03 -9.40 -5.09
N LEU A 334 -6.19 -9.50 -6.41
CA LEU A 334 -5.05 -9.38 -7.34
C LEU A 334 -4.40 -7.99 -7.33
N GLU A 335 -5.12 -6.96 -6.92
CA GLU A 335 -4.53 -5.62 -6.76
C GLU A 335 -3.46 -5.58 -5.65
N GLN A 336 -3.46 -6.58 -4.74
CA GLN A 336 -2.43 -6.71 -3.71
C GLN A 336 -1.05 -7.04 -4.30
N LEU A 337 -0.98 -7.71 -5.45
CA LEU A 337 0.29 -7.94 -6.13
C LEU A 337 0.95 -6.61 -6.53
N ARG A 338 0.11 -5.60 -6.85
CA ARG A 338 0.56 -4.24 -7.19
C ARG A 338 1.05 -3.49 -5.95
N ALA A 339 0.34 -3.68 -4.84
CA ALA A 339 0.67 -3.02 -3.56
C ALA A 339 1.88 -3.66 -2.86
N MET A 340 2.10 -4.96 -3.05
CA MET A 340 3.14 -5.73 -2.36
C MET A 340 3.94 -6.62 -3.33
N PRO A 341 4.66 -6.04 -4.29
CA PRO A 341 5.25 -6.77 -5.41
C PRO A 341 6.35 -7.78 -5.02
N ASN A 342 6.83 -7.75 -3.78
CA ASN A 342 7.86 -8.66 -3.26
C ASN A 342 7.30 -9.80 -2.39
N ALA A 343 5.98 -9.83 -2.17
CA ALA A 343 5.36 -10.79 -1.25
C ALA A 343 5.03 -12.13 -1.93
N TRP A 344 4.69 -13.12 -1.10
CA TRP A 344 4.16 -14.40 -1.54
C TRP A 344 2.64 -14.37 -1.55
N PHE A 345 2.05 -14.82 -2.66
CA PHE A 345 0.62 -14.90 -2.87
C PHE A 345 0.22 -16.32 -3.29
N ARG A 346 -0.95 -16.74 -2.84
CA ARG A 346 -1.54 -18.04 -3.21
C ARG A 346 -3.01 -17.88 -3.53
N LEU A 347 -3.46 -18.46 -4.65
CA LEU A 347 -4.87 -18.59 -4.92
C LEU A 347 -5.49 -19.63 -3.98
N GLU A 348 -6.64 -19.29 -3.39
CA GLU A 348 -7.39 -20.21 -2.53
C GLU A 348 -8.64 -20.77 -3.22
N ASN A 349 -9.06 -20.15 -4.28
CA ASN A 349 -10.14 -20.61 -5.17
C ASN A 349 -9.92 -20.02 -6.56
N ASP A 350 -10.74 -20.47 -7.50
CA ASP A 350 -10.79 -19.87 -8.83
C ASP A 350 -11.30 -18.43 -8.76
N ILE A 351 -10.70 -17.55 -9.57
CA ILE A 351 -11.05 -16.12 -9.62
C ILE A 351 -11.66 -15.79 -10.99
N ASP A 352 -12.90 -15.28 -10.98
CA ASP A 352 -13.66 -14.94 -12.19
C ASP A 352 -13.63 -13.44 -12.46
N PHE A 353 -13.01 -13.06 -13.58
CA PHE A 353 -12.91 -11.66 -14.04
C PHE A 353 -13.96 -11.27 -15.10
N ARG A 354 -14.93 -12.11 -15.40
CA ARG A 354 -15.88 -11.83 -16.48
C ARG A 354 -16.51 -10.45 -16.39
N GLY A 355 -16.34 -9.67 -17.46
CA GLY A 355 -16.85 -8.31 -17.55
C GLY A 355 -15.98 -7.24 -16.90
N ARG A 356 -14.78 -7.59 -16.44
CA ARG A 356 -13.83 -6.65 -15.85
C ARG A 356 -12.55 -6.55 -16.67
N THR A 357 -12.06 -5.33 -16.83
CA THR A 357 -10.74 -5.07 -17.38
C THR A 357 -9.69 -5.07 -16.28
N PHE A 358 -8.48 -5.47 -16.62
CA PHE A 358 -7.34 -5.48 -15.71
C PHE A 358 -6.16 -4.73 -16.33
N SER A 359 -5.64 -3.76 -15.60
CA SER A 359 -4.42 -3.04 -16.00
C SER A 359 -3.19 -3.80 -15.54
N PRO A 360 -2.13 -3.92 -16.36
CA PRO A 360 -0.93 -4.68 -16.00
C PRO A 360 -0.26 -4.21 -14.70
N ILE A 361 0.27 -5.16 -13.92
CA ILE A 361 1.13 -4.89 -12.77
C ILE A 361 2.53 -4.54 -13.32
N LYS A 362 3.06 -3.34 -13.00
CA LYS A 362 4.30 -2.85 -13.63
C LYS A 362 5.52 -3.72 -13.36
N GLU A 363 5.73 -4.13 -12.12
CA GLU A 363 6.87 -4.94 -11.70
C GLU A 363 6.46 -5.92 -10.59
N PHE A 364 7.00 -7.13 -10.63
CA PHE A 364 6.73 -8.16 -9.64
C PHE A 364 8.00 -8.98 -9.34
N ASN A 365 8.41 -8.99 -8.07
CA ASN A 365 9.58 -9.68 -7.53
C ASN A 365 9.19 -10.85 -6.62
N GLY A 366 7.91 -10.93 -6.25
CA GLY A 366 7.37 -11.91 -5.31
C GLY A 366 7.08 -13.27 -5.96
N VAL A 367 6.26 -14.05 -5.28
CA VAL A 367 5.81 -15.35 -5.76
C VAL A 367 4.28 -15.35 -5.88
N LEU A 368 3.77 -15.70 -7.06
CA LEU A 368 2.35 -15.95 -7.29
C LEU A 368 2.16 -17.47 -7.49
N GLU A 369 1.61 -18.13 -6.48
CA GLU A 369 1.27 -19.55 -6.52
C GLU A 369 -0.22 -19.72 -6.88
N GLY A 370 -0.48 -20.33 -8.02
CA GLY A 370 -1.84 -20.64 -8.47
C GLY A 370 -2.52 -21.73 -7.66
N ASN A 371 -1.75 -22.58 -6.96
CA ASN A 371 -2.26 -23.66 -6.12
C ASN A 371 -3.28 -24.57 -6.86
N ASN A 372 -3.09 -24.76 -8.16
CA ASN A 372 -3.99 -25.44 -9.11
C ASN A 372 -5.36 -24.77 -9.28
N HIS A 373 -5.50 -23.51 -8.91
CA HIS A 373 -6.68 -22.71 -9.20
C HIS A 373 -6.49 -21.87 -10.47
N ALA A 374 -7.61 -21.34 -10.96
CA ALA A 374 -7.66 -20.60 -12.21
C ALA A 374 -8.03 -19.12 -12.00
N ILE A 375 -7.40 -18.25 -12.80
CA ILE A 375 -7.88 -16.89 -13.08
C ILE A 375 -8.45 -16.92 -14.49
N TYR A 376 -9.74 -16.63 -14.64
CA TYR A 376 -10.39 -16.69 -15.94
C TYR A 376 -11.26 -15.47 -16.24
N GLY A 377 -11.54 -15.26 -17.53
CA GLY A 377 -12.33 -14.13 -17.99
C GLY A 377 -11.62 -12.78 -17.91
N LEU A 378 -10.29 -12.76 -17.74
CA LEU A 378 -9.48 -11.54 -17.79
C LEU A 378 -9.60 -10.88 -19.17
N SER A 379 -9.89 -9.58 -19.19
CA SER A 379 -9.75 -8.74 -20.37
C SER A 379 -8.66 -7.70 -20.09
N TYR A 380 -7.59 -7.75 -20.85
CA TYR A 380 -6.52 -6.78 -20.65
C TYR A 380 -6.84 -5.47 -21.35
N ASP A 381 -6.60 -4.36 -20.63
CA ASP A 381 -6.60 -3.02 -21.19
C ASP A 381 -5.17 -2.66 -21.60
N PHE A 382 -5.00 -2.22 -22.85
CA PHE A 382 -3.69 -1.74 -23.31
C PHE A 382 -3.41 -0.38 -22.66
N ALA A 383 -2.41 -0.31 -21.79
CA ALA A 383 -2.04 0.91 -21.09
C ALA A 383 -1.79 2.05 -22.08
N THR A 384 -2.56 3.12 -21.93
CA THR A 384 -2.45 4.34 -22.73
C THR A 384 -1.57 5.35 -22.02
N GLY A 385 -0.51 5.84 -22.67
CA GLY A 385 0.31 6.94 -22.15
C GLY A 385 1.82 6.69 -22.10
N GLU A 386 2.27 5.47 -22.34
CA GLU A 386 3.70 5.16 -22.52
C GLU A 386 3.99 4.86 -24.00
N SER A 387 5.26 4.93 -24.39
CA SER A 387 5.71 4.66 -25.78
C SER A 387 5.49 3.19 -26.21
N ILE A 388 5.18 2.29 -25.29
CA ILE A 388 4.85 0.88 -25.53
C ILE A 388 3.45 0.64 -24.99
N ARG A 389 2.53 0.24 -25.87
CA ARG A 389 1.19 -0.21 -25.49
C ARG A 389 1.25 -1.70 -25.29
N ALA A 390 1.02 -2.15 -24.05
CA ALA A 390 1.21 -3.55 -23.73
C ALA A 390 0.12 -4.11 -22.83
N ALA A 391 -0.21 -5.39 -23.04
CA ALA A 391 -1.20 -6.15 -22.30
C ALA A 391 -0.57 -7.43 -21.72
N ALA A 392 -0.66 -7.60 -20.40
CA ALA A 392 -0.25 -8.79 -19.67
C ALA A 392 -0.81 -8.73 -18.25
N LEU A 393 -0.74 -9.82 -17.48
CA LEU A 393 -1.00 -9.75 -16.04
C LEU A 393 0.10 -8.92 -15.33
N ILE A 394 1.36 -9.18 -15.68
CA ILE A 394 2.54 -8.49 -15.14
C ILE A 394 3.39 -7.97 -16.30
N TRP A 395 3.84 -6.71 -16.25
CA TRP A 395 4.75 -6.18 -17.27
C TRP A 395 6.16 -6.74 -17.13
N ASN A 396 6.71 -6.65 -15.94
CA ASN A 396 8.08 -7.09 -15.69
C ASN A 396 8.14 -8.05 -14.50
N LEU A 397 8.38 -9.33 -14.80
CA LEU A 397 8.73 -10.32 -13.78
C LEU A 397 10.26 -10.30 -13.64
N THR A 398 10.75 -9.86 -12.48
CA THR A 398 12.19 -9.73 -12.25
C THR A 398 12.88 -11.08 -12.04
N SER A 399 14.19 -11.10 -11.91
CA SER A 399 14.96 -12.34 -11.72
C SER A 399 14.61 -13.10 -10.44
N GLU A 400 14.05 -12.43 -9.44
CA GLU A 400 13.59 -13.04 -8.19
C GLU A 400 12.12 -13.47 -8.24
N GLY A 401 11.35 -12.88 -9.17
CA GLY A 401 9.93 -13.12 -9.32
C GLY A 401 9.60 -14.53 -9.80
N ARG A 402 8.50 -15.10 -9.30
CA ARG A 402 8.05 -16.46 -9.67
C ARG A 402 6.54 -16.51 -9.87
N ILE A 403 6.10 -17.26 -10.87
CA ILE A 403 4.68 -17.61 -11.08
C ILE A 403 4.61 -19.15 -11.20
N GLU A 404 3.81 -19.79 -10.36
CA GLU A 404 3.81 -21.24 -10.25
C GLU A 404 2.38 -21.81 -10.23
N ASN A 405 2.17 -22.93 -10.95
CA ASN A 405 0.97 -23.76 -10.86
C ASN A 405 -0.34 -22.97 -11.05
N LEU A 406 -0.33 -21.98 -11.94
CA LEU A 406 -1.45 -21.09 -12.23
C LEU A 406 -2.11 -21.48 -13.55
N THR A 407 -3.44 -21.63 -13.54
CA THR A 407 -4.23 -21.65 -14.76
C THR A 407 -4.75 -20.24 -15.04
N LEU A 408 -4.55 -19.74 -16.29
CA LEU A 408 -5.00 -18.40 -16.66
C LEU A 408 -5.71 -18.42 -18.00
N SER A 409 -6.84 -17.72 -18.10
CA SER A 409 -7.52 -17.45 -19.36
C SER A 409 -7.75 -15.96 -19.54
N CYS A 410 -7.26 -15.41 -20.64
CA CYS A 410 -7.34 -13.99 -20.94
C CYS A 410 -7.71 -13.68 -22.38
N THR A 411 -8.24 -12.47 -22.58
CA THR A 411 -8.53 -11.88 -23.87
C THR A 411 -7.80 -10.55 -24.02
N MET A 412 -7.32 -10.25 -25.24
CA MET A 412 -6.73 -8.96 -25.57
C MET A 412 -7.02 -8.61 -27.02
N ASP A 413 -7.48 -7.41 -27.27
CA ASP A 413 -7.71 -6.89 -28.63
C ASP A 413 -7.13 -5.47 -28.73
N ALA A 414 -6.08 -5.35 -29.52
CA ALA A 414 -5.44 -4.06 -29.75
C ALA A 414 -6.25 -3.14 -30.69
N GLY A 415 -7.24 -3.68 -31.40
CA GLY A 415 -8.09 -2.91 -32.29
C GLY A 415 -7.30 -2.17 -33.38
N LYS A 416 -7.22 -0.84 -33.25
CA LYS A 416 -6.46 0.03 -34.16
C LYS A 416 -5.18 0.60 -33.53
N LEU A 417 -4.79 0.11 -32.35
CA LEU A 417 -3.59 0.58 -31.69
C LEU A 417 -2.34 0.07 -32.42
N GLU A 418 -1.46 0.98 -32.79
CA GLU A 418 -0.18 0.62 -33.37
C GLU A 418 0.81 0.21 -32.27
N ASN A 419 1.71 -0.74 -32.58
CA ASN A 419 2.77 -1.25 -31.68
C ASN A 419 2.22 -1.77 -30.34
N ALA A 420 1.07 -2.42 -30.35
CA ALA A 420 0.45 -3.01 -29.17
C ALA A 420 0.94 -4.45 -28.98
N ASP A 421 1.75 -4.69 -27.97
CA ASP A 421 2.37 -5.97 -27.67
C ASP A 421 1.61 -6.72 -26.56
N GLY A 422 1.63 -8.06 -26.59
CA GLY A 422 0.93 -8.89 -25.62
C GLY A 422 1.74 -10.06 -25.06
N GLY A 423 1.47 -10.39 -23.81
CA GLY A 423 1.90 -11.63 -23.16
C GLY A 423 0.79 -12.21 -22.32
N GLY A 424 0.54 -13.50 -22.38
CA GLY A 424 -0.54 -14.13 -21.60
C GLY A 424 -0.39 -13.90 -20.09
N LEU A 425 0.78 -14.15 -19.54
CA LEU A 425 1.11 -13.92 -18.13
C LEU A 425 1.95 -12.66 -17.95
N VAL A 426 3.06 -12.54 -18.66
CA VAL A 426 4.00 -11.44 -18.47
C VAL A 426 4.41 -10.82 -19.79
N LEU A 427 4.74 -9.54 -19.80
CA LEU A 427 5.29 -8.91 -20.99
C LEU A 427 6.79 -9.21 -21.11
N SER A 428 7.55 -9.04 -20.02
CA SER A 428 8.97 -9.35 -19.95
C SER A 428 9.26 -10.27 -18.77
N ASN A 429 9.81 -11.45 -19.04
CA ASN A 429 10.17 -12.43 -18.02
C ASN A 429 11.69 -12.46 -17.79
N GLY A 430 12.13 -12.01 -16.64
CA GLY A 430 13.47 -12.21 -16.10
C GLY A 430 13.55 -13.27 -15.00
N GLY A 431 12.39 -13.76 -14.52
CA GLY A 431 12.22 -14.67 -13.41
C GLY A 431 11.88 -16.12 -13.82
N THR A 432 11.13 -16.81 -12.98
CA THR A 432 10.75 -18.21 -13.21
C THR A 432 9.24 -18.36 -13.33
N ILE A 433 8.77 -18.97 -14.42
CA ILE A 433 7.38 -19.38 -14.64
C ILE A 433 7.34 -20.88 -14.77
N MET A 434 6.57 -21.56 -13.93
CA MET A 434 6.53 -23.02 -13.99
C MET A 434 5.16 -23.63 -13.68
N GLY A 435 4.85 -24.76 -14.35
CA GLY A 435 3.63 -25.53 -14.11
C GLY A 435 2.35 -24.76 -14.45
N CYS A 436 2.44 -23.73 -15.32
CA CYS A 436 1.30 -22.88 -15.67
C CYS A 436 0.58 -23.37 -16.92
N ALA A 437 -0.75 -23.22 -16.94
CA ALA A 437 -1.60 -23.46 -18.09
C ALA A 437 -2.25 -22.14 -18.54
N VAL A 438 -1.96 -21.68 -19.76
CA VAL A 438 -2.38 -20.36 -20.23
C VAL A 438 -3.24 -20.48 -21.48
N THR A 439 -4.42 -19.89 -21.46
CA THR A 439 -5.30 -19.73 -22.63
C THR A 439 -5.38 -18.27 -23.02
N VAL A 440 -5.01 -17.96 -24.25
CA VAL A 440 -4.98 -16.59 -24.78
C VAL A 440 -5.82 -16.48 -26.03
N TYR A 441 -6.73 -15.51 -26.02
CA TYR A 441 -7.42 -15.04 -27.21
C TYR A 441 -6.93 -13.64 -27.56
N ALA A 442 -6.14 -13.53 -28.61
CA ALA A 442 -5.49 -12.27 -29.01
C ALA A 442 -5.97 -11.82 -30.39
N ALA A 443 -6.20 -10.53 -30.56
CA ALA A 443 -6.51 -9.95 -31.85
C ALA A 443 -5.76 -8.65 -32.10
N ASN A 444 -5.35 -8.43 -33.35
CA ASN A 444 -4.76 -7.18 -33.82
C ASN A 444 -3.48 -6.73 -33.06
N CYS A 445 -2.81 -7.61 -32.34
CA CYS A 445 -1.58 -7.28 -31.63
C CYS A 445 -0.39 -7.16 -32.61
N HIS A 446 0.53 -6.23 -32.36
CA HIS A 446 1.77 -6.13 -33.13
C HIS A 446 2.68 -7.33 -32.86
N ALA A 447 2.87 -7.70 -31.58
CA ALA A 447 3.59 -8.91 -31.19
C ALA A 447 2.86 -9.61 -30.02
N ILE A 448 2.87 -10.95 -30.02
CA ILE A 448 2.22 -11.76 -28.98
C ILE A 448 3.03 -12.99 -28.64
N GLY A 449 3.22 -13.25 -27.32
CA GLY A 449 3.68 -14.52 -26.81
C GLY A 449 2.62 -15.15 -25.90
N GLY A 450 2.39 -16.45 -26.02
CA GLY A 450 1.35 -17.12 -25.25
C GLY A 450 1.55 -17.05 -23.72
N ILE A 451 2.80 -17.04 -23.26
CA ILE A 451 3.17 -16.76 -21.87
C ILE A 451 3.79 -15.37 -21.77
N THR A 452 4.78 -15.08 -22.61
CA THR A 452 5.52 -13.81 -22.52
C THR A 452 5.82 -13.24 -23.90
N ARG A 453 5.80 -11.92 -24.01
CA ARG A 453 6.33 -11.28 -25.20
C ARG A 453 7.85 -11.44 -25.26
N ASN A 454 8.57 -11.23 -24.16
CA ASN A 454 10.02 -11.31 -24.09
C ASN A 454 10.50 -12.18 -22.93
N ASN A 455 11.14 -13.32 -23.19
CA ASN A 455 11.84 -14.13 -22.20
C ASN A 455 13.32 -13.78 -22.21
N THR A 456 13.77 -12.98 -21.24
CA THR A 456 15.14 -12.46 -21.19
C THR A 456 16.15 -13.57 -20.85
N SER A 457 17.45 -13.28 -20.92
CA SER A 457 18.51 -14.25 -20.69
C SER A 457 18.50 -14.89 -19.30
N SER A 458 17.94 -14.23 -18.30
CA SER A 458 17.72 -14.80 -16.95
C SER A 458 16.39 -15.53 -16.81
N GLY A 459 15.45 -15.36 -17.75
CA GLY A 459 14.10 -15.89 -17.67
C GLY A 459 14.06 -17.41 -17.90
N ILE A 460 13.31 -18.10 -17.06
CA ILE A 460 13.08 -19.54 -17.14
C ILE A 460 11.58 -19.81 -17.23
N ILE A 461 11.14 -20.52 -18.27
CA ILE A 461 9.77 -21.01 -18.40
C ILE A 461 9.84 -22.52 -18.56
N LYS A 462 9.20 -23.25 -17.64
CA LYS A 462 9.27 -24.69 -17.64
C LYS A 462 7.95 -25.36 -17.28
N ASP A 463 7.72 -26.55 -17.84
CA ASP A 463 6.57 -27.39 -17.55
C ASP A 463 5.22 -26.64 -17.76
N CYS A 464 5.18 -25.74 -18.75
CA CYS A 464 4.02 -24.90 -19.04
C CYS A 464 3.29 -25.35 -20.31
N SER A 465 1.97 -25.12 -20.32
CA SER A 465 1.13 -25.36 -21.49
C SER A 465 0.39 -24.11 -21.93
N VAL A 466 0.28 -23.90 -23.24
CA VAL A 466 -0.42 -22.77 -23.83
C VAL A 466 -1.43 -23.24 -24.87
N TYR A 467 -2.63 -22.65 -24.82
CA TYR A 467 -3.53 -22.56 -25.95
C TYR A 467 -3.58 -21.11 -26.43
N LEU A 468 -3.14 -20.84 -27.64
CA LEU A 468 -3.10 -19.50 -28.23
C LEU A 468 -4.00 -19.46 -29.47
N ASN A 469 -5.08 -18.67 -29.39
CA ASN A 469 -5.88 -18.27 -30.53
C ASN A 469 -5.53 -16.82 -30.90
N ALA A 470 -4.86 -16.62 -32.02
CA ALA A 470 -4.37 -15.30 -32.44
C ALA A 470 -4.93 -14.95 -33.84
N ASP A 471 -5.64 -13.84 -33.94
CA ASP A 471 -6.21 -13.33 -35.20
C ASP A 471 -5.57 -12.00 -35.61
N ARG A 472 -5.00 -11.93 -36.81
CA ARG A 472 -4.34 -10.72 -37.35
C ARG A 472 -3.27 -10.14 -36.40
N CYS A 473 -2.53 -10.97 -35.71
CA CYS A 473 -1.38 -10.57 -34.92
C CYS A 473 -0.12 -10.59 -35.78
N GLY A 474 0.78 -9.61 -35.62
CA GLY A 474 1.99 -9.48 -36.43
C GLY A 474 3.00 -10.59 -36.18
N PHE A 475 3.70 -10.53 -35.07
CA PHE A 475 4.71 -11.51 -34.65
C PHE A 475 4.15 -12.42 -33.56
N VAL A 476 4.13 -13.75 -33.84
CA VAL A 476 3.48 -14.72 -32.96
C VAL A 476 4.47 -15.76 -32.48
N GLY A 477 4.63 -15.90 -31.14
CA GLY A 477 5.32 -17.01 -30.50
C GLY A 477 4.37 -17.80 -29.60
N GLY A 478 4.30 -19.11 -29.76
CA GLY A 478 3.37 -19.94 -28.98
C GLY A 478 3.58 -19.85 -27.47
N ILE A 479 4.83 -19.79 -27.04
CA ILE A 479 5.23 -19.56 -25.63
C ILE A 479 5.80 -18.14 -25.48
N ALA A 480 6.80 -17.77 -26.26
CA ALA A 480 7.45 -16.47 -26.22
C ALA A 480 7.58 -15.88 -27.63
N GLU A 481 7.34 -14.59 -27.80
CA GLU A 481 7.63 -13.96 -29.08
C GLU A 481 9.15 -13.85 -29.27
N TYR A 482 9.86 -13.24 -28.31
CA TYR A 482 11.32 -13.11 -28.29
C TYR A 482 11.92 -13.90 -27.14
N GLN A 483 12.88 -14.80 -27.44
CA GLN A 483 13.39 -15.78 -26.49
C GLN A 483 14.92 -15.75 -26.44
N THR A 484 15.49 -15.38 -25.29
CA THR A 484 16.93 -15.43 -25.02
C THR A 484 17.28 -16.19 -23.74
N GLY A 485 16.28 -16.58 -22.94
CA GLY A 485 16.42 -17.35 -21.70
C GLY A 485 16.31 -18.87 -21.92
N THR A 486 15.55 -19.54 -21.08
CA THR A 486 15.36 -20.99 -21.12
C THR A 486 13.88 -21.35 -21.21
N LEU A 487 13.51 -22.16 -22.19
CA LEU A 487 12.23 -22.86 -22.31
C LEU A 487 12.46 -24.37 -22.15
N LEU A 488 11.78 -25.00 -21.20
CA LEU A 488 11.99 -26.40 -20.88
C LEU A 488 10.65 -27.14 -20.73
N ARG A 489 10.43 -28.20 -21.49
CA ARG A 489 9.23 -29.05 -21.47
C ARG A 489 7.92 -28.25 -21.56
N CYS A 490 7.89 -27.27 -22.43
CA CYS A 490 6.69 -26.46 -22.69
C CYS A 490 5.93 -26.96 -23.90
N THR A 491 4.61 -26.80 -23.86
CA THR A 491 3.73 -27.17 -24.98
C THR A 491 2.91 -25.98 -25.45
N ALA A 492 2.77 -25.81 -26.77
CA ALA A 492 1.91 -24.79 -27.36
C ALA A 492 0.92 -25.44 -28.35
N GLN A 493 -0.35 -25.19 -28.16
CA GLN A 493 -1.43 -25.49 -29.10
C GLN A 493 -1.93 -24.21 -29.72
N LEU A 494 -1.93 -24.12 -31.07
CA LEU A 494 -2.11 -22.90 -31.80
C LEU A 494 -3.33 -22.94 -32.72
N GLU A 495 -4.06 -21.83 -32.74
CA GLU A 495 -5.02 -21.48 -33.80
C GLU A 495 -4.73 -20.07 -34.27
N VAL A 496 -3.90 -19.93 -35.31
CA VAL A 496 -3.41 -18.60 -35.75
C VAL A 496 -4.00 -18.26 -37.08
N LYS A 497 -4.48 -17.02 -37.24
CA LYS A 497 -5.03 -16.51 -38.49
C LYS A 497 -4.30 -15.25 -38.93
N ALA A 498 -3.89 -15.23 -40.20
CA ALA A 498 -3.26 -14.09 -40.83
C ALA A 498 -2.10 -13.45 -40.02
N PRO A 499 -1.12 -14.21 -39.50
CA PRO A 499 0.05 -13.63 -38.88
C PRO A 499 0.95 -12.98 -39.93
N THR A 500 1.76 -11.98 -39.55
CA THR A 500 2.86 -11.52 -40.39
C THR A 500 3.99 -12.54 -40.39
N SER A 501 4.42 -12.97 -39.21
CA SER A 501 5.43 -14.02 -38.99
C SER A 501 5.12 -14.80 -37.72
N MET A 502 5.55 -16.07 -37.65
CA MET A 502 5.34 -16.88 -36.46
C MET A 502 6.38 -17.97 -36.25
N GLY A 503 6.56 -18.39 -34.99
CA GLY A 503 7.15 -19.65 -34.61
C GLY A 503 6.25 -20.37 -33.61
N GLY A 504 6.10 -21.68 -33.74
CA GLY A 504 5.16 -22.45 -32.93
C GLY A 504 5.47 -22.42 -31.44
N ILE A 505 6.73 -22.31 -31.04
CA ILE A 505 7.17 -22.09 -29.66
C ILE A 505 7.67 -20.65 -29.50
N SER A 506 8.58 -20.19 -30.37
CA SER A 506 9.12 -18.83 -30.32
C SER A 506 9.24 -18.25 -31.73
N TYR A 507 8.82 -16.99 -31.89
CA TYR A 507 9.10 -16.32 -33.16
C TYR A 507 10.61 -16.08 -33.34
N ALA A 508 11.28 -15.44 -32.39
CA ALA A 508 12.74 -15.23 -32.43
C ALA A 508 13.42 -15.93 -31.26
N ASN A 509 14.39 -16.81 -31.54
CA ASN A 509 15.08 -17.57 -30.50
C ASN A 509 16.59 -17.37 -30.55
N GLY A 510 17.20 -16.97 -29.46
CA GLY A 510 18.62 -16.88 -29.17
C GLY A 510 19.01 -17.55 -27.83
N GLY A 511 18.11 -18.32 -27.24
CA GLY A 511 18.29 -18.98 -25.96
C GLY A 511 18.21 -20.52 -26.03
N THR A 512 17.86 -21.13 -24.91
CA THR A 512 17.73 -22.59 -24.79
C THR A 512 16.28 -23.02 -24.98
N LEU A 513 16.05 -23.98 -25.87
CA LEU A 513 14.78 -24.64 -26.13
C LEU A 513 14.96 -26.16 -25.97
N GLN A 514 14.42 -26.74 -24.91
CA GLN A 514 14.58 -28.16 -24.63
C GLN A 514 13.24 -28.85 -24.37
N ASP A 515 13.04 -29.99 -25.06
CA ASP A 515 11.87 -30.87 -24.91
C ASP A 515 10.52 -30.13 -25.05
N CYS A 516 10.47 -29.09 -25.90
CA CYS A 516 9.27 -28.30 -26.15
C CYS A 516 8.51 -28.84 -27.37
N THR A 517 7.20 -28.71 -27.35
CA THR A 517 6.37 -29.14 -28.47
C THR A 517 5.36 -28.07 -28.87
N ALA A 518 5.18 -27.87 -30.17
CA ALA A 518 4.13 -27.03 -30.71
C ALA A 518 3.25 -27.83 -31.68
N GLY A 519 1.96 -27.55 -31.68
CA GLY A 519 1.00 -28.13 -32.60
C GLY A 519 -0.12 -27.17 -32.93
N GLY A 520 -1.03 -27.57 -33.83
CA GLY A 520 -2.19 -26.78 -34.15
C GLY A 520 -2.25 -26.35 -35.60
N THR A 521 -2.92 -25.23 -35.88
CA THR A 521 -3.18 -24.74 -37.22
C THR A 521 -2.83 -23.28 -37.39
N VAL A 522 -2.42 -22.95 -38.61
CA VAL A 522 -2.27 -21.57 -39.08
C VAL A 522 -3.01 -21.37 -40.39
N ASP A 523 -3.66 -20.23 -40.57
CA ASP A 523 -4.19 -19.79 -41.85
C ASP A 523 -3.38 -18.59 -42.35
N THR A 524 -2.58 -18.84 -43.36
CA THR A 524 -1.60 -17.88 -43.90
C THR A 524 -2.10 -17.10 -45.11
N ARG A 525 -3.41 -17.08 -45.39
CA ARG A 525 -3.94 -16.26 -46.48
C ARG A 525 -3.51 -14.80 -46.29
N ASN A 526 -2.74 -14.28 -47.25
CA ASN A 526 -2.13 -12.93 -47.24
C ASN A 526 -0.88 -12.75 -46.35
N THR A 527 -0.14 -13.79 -46.04
CA THR A 527 1.10 -13.73 -45.23
C THR A 527 2.32 -13.89 -46.12
N ASN A 528 3.30 -12.96 -46.00
CA ASN A 528 4.57 -12.99 -46.73
C ASN A 528 5.80 -13.12 -45.81
N GLY A 529 5.62 -13.33 -44.51
CA GLY A 529 6.69 -13.39 -43.51
C GLY A 529 7.22 -14.79 -43.25
N ILE A 530 8.04 -14.91 -42.20
CA ILE A 530 8.66 -16.16 -41.77
C ILE A 530 7.64 -16.96 -40.95
N LEU A 531 7.42 -18.21 -41.37
CA LEU A 531 6.48 -19.11 -40.72
C LEU A 531 7.17 -20.44 -40.43
N ALA A 532 7.20 -20.83 -39.16
CA ALA A 532 7.76 -22.10 -38.75
C ALA A 532 6.93 -22.77 -37.63
N SER A 533 6.99 -24.09 -37.56
CA SER A 533 6.25 -24.88 -36.57
C SER A 533 6.90 -24.89 -35.20
N LEU A 534 8.16 -24.51 -35.07
CA LEU A 534 8.90 -24.46 -33.82
C LEU A 534 9.50 -23.06 -33.58
N ILE A 535 10.47 -22.63 -34.40
CA ILE A 535 11.19 -21.37 -34.29
C ILE A 535 11.04 -20.60 -35.59
N GLY A 536 10.53 -19.35 -35.57
CA GLY A 536 10.44 -18.49 -36.74
C GLY A 536 11.81 -18.01 -37.19
N GLU A 537 12.56 -17.36 -36.32
CA GLU A 537 13.89 -16.81 -36.61
C GLU A 537 14.90 -17.31 -35.55
N ASP A 538 16.01 -17.86 -36.02
CA ASP A 538 17.15 -18.27 -35.20
C ASP A 538 18.17 -17.13 -35.13
N LEU A 539 18.40 -16.59 -33.93
CA LEU A 539 19.34 -15.48 -33.71
C LEU A 539 20.81 -15.92 -33.62
N GLY A 540 21.12 -17.19 -33.92
CA GLY A 540 22.46 -17.73 -34.05
C GLY A 540 23.14 -18.19 -32.75
N ASN A 541 22.52 -17.99 -31.61
CA ASN A 541 23.01 -18.45 -30.32
C ASN A 541 22.07 -19.48 -29.66
N SER A 542 21.14 -20.05 -30.40
CA SER A 542 20.14 -20.95 -29.87
C SER A 542 20.69 -22.36 -29.59
N TYR A 543 20.26 -22.93 -28.51
CA TYR A 543 20.42 -24.37 -28.20
C TYR A 543 19.07 -25.05 -28.25
N VAL A 544 18.86 -25.94 -29.21
CA VAL A 544 17.58 -26.66 -29.40
C VAL A 544 17.81 -28.15 -29.27
N SER A 545 17.10 -28.79 -28.34
CA SER A 545 17.21 -30.24 -28.08
C SER A 545 15.85 -30.85 -27.76
N GLY A 546 15.55 -32.04 -28.29
CA GLY A 546 14.34 -32.79 -28.00
C GLY A 546 13.02 -32.12 -28.39
N SER A 547 13.07 -30.96 -29.03
CA SER A 547 11.90 -30.12 -29.33
C SER A 547 11.37 -30.38 -30.74
N ARG A 548 10.05 -30.26 -30.93
CA ARG A 548 9.42 -30.49 -32.23
C ARG A 548 8.21 -29.59 -32.42
N GLY A 549 7.90 -29.32 -33.73
CA GLY A 549 6.73 -28.55 -34.11
C GLY A 549 5.95 -29.25 -35.22
N ASP A 550 4.64 -29.37 -35.03
CA ASP A 550 3.69 -29.99 -35.95
C ASP A 550 2.51 -29.02 -36.23
N VAL A 551 2.79 -27.86 -36.79
CA VAL A 551 1.77 -26.85 -37.11
C VAL A 551 1.34 -27.00 -38.59
N TYR A 552 0.05 -27.21 -38.80
CA TYR A 552 -0.54 -27.39 -40.12
C TYR A 552 -1.04 -26.08 -40.70
N ASN A 553 -0.61 -25.76 -41.92
CA ASN A 553 -1.07 -24.57 -42.66
C ASN A 553 -2.34 -24.91 -43.44
N THR A 554 -3.46 -24.39 -43.01
CA THR A 554 -4.75 -24.65 -43.65
C THR A 554 -4.92 -23.99 -45.01
N ALA A 555 -4.16 -22.94 -45.33
CA ALA A 555 -4.20 -22.26 -46.60
C ALA A 555 -3.42 -23.04 -47.72
N THR A 556 -2.34 -23.73 -47.33
CA THR A 556 -1.49 -24.45 -48.28
C THR A 556 -1.69 -25.96 -48.26
N GLY A 557 -2.31 -26.50 -47.25
CA GLY A 557 -2.48 -27.93 -47.05
C GLY A 557 -1.22 -28.68 -46.61
N ASN A 558 -0.21 -27.99 -46.04
CA ASN A 558 1.06 -28.57 -45.63
C ASN A 558 1.42 -28.21 -44.19
N TYR A 559 2.29 -29.02 -43.58
CA TYR A 559 2.94 -28.67 -42.31
C TYR A 559 4.03 -27.60 -42.54
N LEU A 560 4.20 -26.72 -41.57
CA LEU A 560 5.28 -25.74 -41.59
C LEU A 560 6.64 -26.39 -41.31
N PRO A 561 7.76 -25.83 -41.82
CA PRO A 561 9.10 -26.24 -41.42
C PRO A 561 9.32 -26.04 -39.93
N SER A 562 10.22 -26.82 -39.32
CA SER A 562 10.51 -26.69 -37.87
C SER A 562 11.19 -25.36 -37.52
N ILE A 563 12.09 -24.90 -38.37
CA ILE A 563 12.79 -23.61 -38.26
C ILE A 563 12.57 -22.84 -39.53
N GLY A 564 12.22 -21.58 -39.40
CA GLY A 564 12.09 -20.67 -40.55
C GLY A 564 13.47 -20.36 -41.14
N ASN A 565 13.52 -20.21 -42.46
CA ASN A 565 14.70 -19.67 -43.12
C ASN A 565 14.57 -18.16 -43.19
N SER A 566 15.57 -17.43 -42.69
CA SER A 566 15.75 -15.99 -42.86
C SER A 566 15.98 -15.61 -44.34
#